data_cf95254c242f902254a15ac84cd9f1e7
#
_entry.id   cf95254c242f902254a15ac84cd9f1e7
#
_cell.length_a   1.000
_cell.length_b   1.000
_cell.length_c   1.000
_cell.angle_alpha   90.00
_cell.angle_beta   90.00
_cell.angle_gamma   90.00
#
_symmetry.space_group_name_H-M   'P 1'
#
loop_
_entity.id
_entity.type
_entity.pdbx_description
1 polymer ?
#
loop_
_entity_poly.entity_id
_entity_poly.type
_entity_poly.pdbx_seq_one_letter_code
_entity_poly.pdbx_strand_id
1 'polypeptide(L)'
;MQVRLQKVLAQAGIASRRAAEKLIAEGRVSVNGTTVREMGTKADPGADDIRVDGRRIKAAQKARYILLNKPAGYVSTRSDPQRRPTVIDLLQGVREYVYPVGRLDYDTEGLLLLTNDGDLAARLTHPRHGVERTYEARVAGIPDAAALERLRKGIPLDGRRTLPADVRLLSPVRGHDGVLRLTIREGRNRQVRRMCEAVGHPVRTLRRIRIGPLEDRRLKTGQWRELSAEELRALKARVKFKLQGAK
;
A
#
# COMPACT_ATOMS: atom_id res chain seq x y z
N MET A 1 1.88 -26.28 10.49
CA MET A 1 2.57 -25.81 9.25
C MET A 1 3.71 -24.86 9.62
N GLN A 2 4.93 -25.16 9.22
CA GLN A 2 6.13 -24.41 9.57
C GLN A 2 6.21 -23.05 8.84
N VAL A 3 6.25 -21.96 9.58
CA VAL A 3 6.27 -20.57 9.10
C VAL A 3 7.48 -19.84 9.71
N ARG A 4 8.12 -18.94 8.98
CA ARG A 4 9.22 -18.13 9.52
C ARG A 4 8.76 -17.39 10.79
N LEU A 5 9.53 -17.48 11.85
CA LEU A 5 9.19 -16.96 13.18
C LEU A 5 8.85 -15.46 13.17
N GLN A 6 9.61 -14.63 12.44
CA GLN A 6 9.27 -13.21 12.29
C GLN A 6 7.91 -12.97 11.59
N LYS A 7 7.45 -13.91 10.72
CA LYS A 7 6.11 -13.82 10.11
C LYS A 7 5.04 -14.17 11.14
N VAL A 8 5.28 -15.17 11.98
CA VAL A 8 4.37 -15.57 13.08
C VAL A 8 4.16 -14.40 14.06
N LEU A 9 5.27 -13.78 14.53
CA LEU A 9 5.22 -12.64 15.44
C LEU A 9 4.47 -11.45 14.83
N ALA A 10 4.68 -11.18 13.54
CA ALA A 10 3.98 -10.11 12.84
C ALA A 10 2.47 -10.40 12.68
N GLN A 11 2.08 -11.64 12.41
CA GLN A 11 0.67 -12.06 12.34
C GLN A 11 -0.03 -12.04 13.71
N ALA A 12 0.71 -12.31 14.77
CA ALA A 12 0.22 -12.15 16.15
C ALA A 12 0.10 -10.67 16.60
N GLY A 13 0.56 -9.72 15.76
CA GLY A 13 0.49 -8.29 16.06
C GLY A 13 1.53 -7.79 17.05
N ILE A 14 2.58 -8.58 17.32
CA ILE A 14 3.65 -8.22 18.27
C ILE A 14 4.53 -7.10 17.72
N ALA A 15 4.97 -7.23 16.45
CA ALA A 15 5.88 -6.27 15.83
C ALA A 15 5.82 -6.34 14.29
N SER A 16 6.44 -5.39 13.58
CA SER A 16 6.72 -5.56 12.15
C SER A 16 7.69 -6.72 11.93
N ARG A 17 7.75 -7.31 10.74
CA ARG A 17 8.69 -8.41 10.44
C ARG A 17 10.13 -8.03 10.75
N ARG A 18 10.58 -6.81 10.41
CA ARG A 18 11.93 -6.31 10.73
C ARG A 18 12.16 -6.13 12.23
N ALA A 19 11.17 -5.59 12.95
CA ALA A 19 11.26 -5.46 14.39
C ALA A 19 11.21 -6.83 15.08
N ALA A 20 10.44 -7.79 14.57
CA ALA A 20 10.44 -9.17 15.04
C ALA A 20 11.81 -9.86 14.82
N GLU A 21 12.46 -9.61 13.69
CA GLU A 21 13.84 -10.06 13.44
C GLU A 21 14.80 -9.52 14.50
N LYS A 22 14.66 -8.25 14.87
CA LYS A 22 15.47 -7.65 15.94
C LYS A 22 15.22 -8.32 17.30
N LEU A 23 13.95 -8.57 17.66
CA LEU A 23 13.60 -9.30 18.89
C LEU A 23 14.21 -10.71 18.93
N ILE A 24 14.23 -11.42 17.80
CA ILE A 24 14.84 -12.74 17.67
C ILE A 24 16.37 -12.64 17.89
N ALA A 25 17.05 -11.73 17.19
CA ALA A 25 18.49 -11.52 17.33
C ALA A 25 18.91 -11.14 18.76
N GLU A 26 18.10 -10.35 19.45
CA GLU A 26 18.29 -9.99 20.86
C GLU A 26 18.05 -11.16 21.84
N GLY A 27 17.54 -12.32 21.37
CA GLY A 27 17.22 -13.47 22.21
C GLY A 27 15.98 -13.29 23.08
N ARG A 28 15.09 -12.42 22.73
CA ARG A 28 13.83 -12.15 23.43
C ARG A 28 12.69 -13.08 23.04
N VAL A 29 12.95 -14.00 22.10
CA VAL A 29 11.96 -14.95 21.59
C VAL A 29 12.38 -16.35 21.97
N SER A 30 11.45 -17.15 22.50
CA SER A 30 11.64 -18.59 22.72
C SER A 30 10.57 -19.41 22.01
N VAL A 31 10.96 -20.61 21.61
CA VAL A 31 10.08 -21.64 21.02
C VAL A 31 10.25 -22.92 21.82
N ASN A 32 9.17 -23.42 22.37
CA ASN A 32 9.17 -24.64 23.21
C ASN A 32 10.22 -24.58 24.35
N GLY A 33 10.34 -23.43 25.01
CA GLY A 33 11.27 -23.19 26.10
C GLY A 33 12.71 -22.84 25.68
N THR A 34 13.07 -23.03 24.40
CA THR A 34 14.43 -22.74 23.90
C THR A 34 14.49 -21.34 23.30
N THR A 35 15.47 -20.52 23.75
CA THR A 35 15.73 -19.19 23.21
C THR A 35 16.24 -19.27 21.78
N VAL A 36 15.60 -18.52 20.87
CA VAL A 36 15.95 -18.47 19.44
C VAL A 36 16.65 -17.13 19.14
N ARG A 37 17.84 -17.21 18.52
CA ARG A 37 18.59 -16.05 18.00
C ARG A 37 18.85 -16.12 16.50
N GLU A 38 18.70 -17.32 15.92
CA GLU A 38 19.00 -17.59 14.52
C GLU A 38 17.92 -17.00 13.60
N MET A 39 18.39 -16.23 12.60
CA MET A 39 17.53 -15.65 11.59
C MET A 39 17.02 -16.73 10.61
N GLY A 40 15.76 -16.66 10.27
CA GLY A 40 15.15 -17.64 9.36
C GLY A 40 14.53 -18.84 10.05
N THR A 41 14.70 -19.01 11.36
CA THR A 41 14.03 -20.04 12.17
C THR A 41 12.53 -20.07 11.86
N LYS A 42 12.01 -21.30 11.79
CA LYS A 42 10.58 -21.56 11.55
C LYS A 42 9.94 -22.11 12.81
N ALA A 43 8.66 -21.85 12.97
CA ALA A 43 7.82 -22.42 14.03
C ALA A 43 6.41 -22.67 13.51
N ASP A 44 5.70 -23.56 14.15
CA ASP A 44 4.29 -23.84 13.88
C ASP A 44 3.42 -23.11 14.91
N PRO A 45 2.74 -22.01 14.54
CA PRO A 45 1.94 -21.25 15.48
C PRO A 45 0.74 -22.01 16.06
N GLY A 46 0.39 -23.19 15.49
CA GLY A 46 -0.68 -24.04 15.97
C GLY A 46 -0.20 -25.13 16.95
N ALA A 47 1.11 -25.44 16.95
CA ALA A 47 1.67 -26.53 17.74
C ALA A 47 2.74 -26.06 18.75
N ASP A 48 3.54 -25.05 18.39
CA ASP A 48 4.67 -24.61 19.21
C ASP A 48 4.24 -23.59 20.27
N ASP A 49 4.87 -23.67 21.46
CA ASP A 49 4.75 -22.64 22.50
C ASP A 49 5.76 -21.51 22.20
N ILE A 50 5.27 -20.45 21.57
CA ILE A 50 6.09 -19.30 21.17
C ILE A 50 5.90 -18.18 22.18
N ARG A 51 7.01 -17.65 22.71
CA ARG A 51 6.98 -16.56 23.70
C ARG A 51 7.88 -15.40 23.30
N VAL A 52 7.47 -14.20 23.69
CA VAL A 52 8.28 -12.99 23.60
C VAL A 52 8.38 -12.40 24.99
N ASP A 53 9.61 -12.14 25.48
CA ASP A 53 9.87 -11.69 26.87
C ASP A 53 9.16 -12.55 27.91
N GLY A 54 9.19 -13.88 27.74
CA GLY A 54 8.53 -14.87 28.59
C GLY A 54 7.01 -14.98 28.46
N ARG A 55 6.36 -14.06 27.72
CA ARG A 55 4.89 -14.07 27.53
C ARG A 55 4.53 -14.83 26.28
N ARG A 56 3.63 -15.81 26.41
CA ARG A 56 3.09 -16.57 25.26
C ARG A 56 2.37 -15.63 24.30
N ILE A 57 2.70 -15.73 22.99
CA ILE A 57 2.00 -14.96 21.96
C ILE A 57 0.59 -15.51 21.78
N LYS A 58 -0.34 -14.61 21.49
CA LYS A 58 -1.72 -14.97 21.11
C LYS A 58 -1.74 -15.53 19.70
N ALA A 59 -2.79 -16.28 19.36
CA ALA A 59 -3.06 -16.68 17.98
C ALA A 59 -3.06 -15.47 17.02
N ALA A 60 -2.89 -15.75 15.73
CA ALA A 60 -2.94 -14.73 14.70
C ALA A 60 -4.20 -13.84 14.84
N GLN A 61 -4.02 -12.54 14.71
CA GLN A 61 -5.13 -11.60 14.78
C GLN A 61 -6.12 -11.84 13.63
N LYS A 62 -7.40 -11.55 13.87
CA LYS A 62 -8.42 -11.56 12.81
C LYS A 62 -7.96 -10.65 11.67
N ALA A 63 -8.09 -11.15 10.43
CA ALA A 63 -7.73 -10.38 9.26
C ALA A 63 -8.64 -9.14 9.13
N ARG A 64 -8.02 -7.98 8.94
CA ARG A 64 -8.70 -6.69 8.74
C ARG A 64 -8.34 -6.14 7.37
N TYR A 65 -9.31 -5.54 6.71
CA TYR A 65 -9.16 -4.93 5.38
C TYR A 65 -9.86 -3.57 5.40
N ILE A 66 -9.07 -2.51 5.48
CA ILE A 66 -9.54 -1.15 5.71
C ILE A 66 -9.25 -0.31 4.48
N LEU A 67 -10.26 0.37 3.95
CA LEU A 67 -10.12 1.42 2.94
C LEU A 67 -10.17 2.78 3.63
N LEU A 68 -9.07 3.50 3.59
CA LEU A 68 -8.91 4.85 4.11
C LEU A 68 -8.90 5.85 2.95
N ASN A 69 -9.60 6.96 3.07
CA ASN A 69 -9.39 8.13 2.22
C ASN A 69 -8.38 9.04 2.92
N LYS A 70 -7.10 8.81 2.64
CA LYS A 70 -5.98 9.51 3.28
C LYS A 70 -5.99 11.01 2.95
N PRO A 71 -5.94 11.91 3.93
CA PRO A 71 -5.68 13.33 3.69
C PRO A 71 -4.20 13.59 3.35
N ALA A 72 -3.89 14.75 2.78
CA ALA A 72 -2.52 15.27 2.77
C ALA A 72 -2.03 15.53 4.21
N GLY A 73 -0.72 15.59 4.41
CA GLY A 73 -0.13 15.82 5.73
C GLY A 73 0.02 14.58 6.62
N TYR A 74 -0.21 13.39 6.09
CA TYR A 74 -0.02 12.12 6.80
C TYR A 74 0.95 11.21 6.05
N VAL A 75 1.85 10.56 6.78
CA VAL A 75 2.78 9.58 6.20
C VAL A 75 2.18 8.18 6.15
N SER A 76 2.37 7.47 5.04
CA SER A 76 1.86 6.10 4.84
C SER A 76 2.78 5.08 5.52
N THR A 77 2.82 5.12 6.84
CA THR A 77 3.60 4.21 7.70
C THR A 77 2.87 3.94 9.02
N ARG A 78 3.32 2.94 9.78
CA ARG A 78 2.86 2.69 11.14
C ARG A 78 3.55 3.57 12.18
N SER A 79 4.80 3.92 11.94
CA SER A 79 5.57 4.81 12.81
C SER A 79 6.49 5.66 11.97
N ASP A 80 6.75 6.88 12.44
CA ASP A 80 7.64 7.81 11.77
C ASP A 80 8.71 8.31 12.75
N PRO A 81 10.02 8.15 12.43
CA PRO A 81 11.10 8.66 13.29
C PRO A 81 11.04 10.18 13.51
N GLN A 82 10.47 10.92 12.57
CA GLN A 82 10.30 12.38 12.65
C GLN A 82 9.02 12.79 13.38
N ARG A 83 8.27 11.82 13.96
CA ARG A 83 7.02 12.05 14.69
C ARG A 83 5.93 12.80 13.89
N ARG A 84 5.97 12.72 12.56
CA ARG A 84 4.89 13.25 11.72
C ARG A 84 3.63 12.40 11.88
N PRO A 85 2.42 13.00 11.71
CA PRO A 85 1.18 12.25 11.72
C PRO A 85 1.21 11.09 10.72
N THR A 86 0.77 9.91 11.15
CA THR A 86 0.75 8.68 10.36
C THR A 86 -0.68 8.31 9.98
N VAL A 87 -0.84 7.49 8.95
CA VAL A 87 -2.15 6.95 8.56
C VAL A 87 -2.80 6.08 9.66
N ILE A 88 -2.03 5.62 10.64
CA ILE A 88 -2.55 4.85 11.77
C ILE A 88 -3.30 5.74 12.76
N ASP A 89 -2.89 6.99 12.91
CA ASP A 89 -3.52 7.95 13.83
C ASP A 89 -4.97 8.27 13.41
N LEU A 90 -5.32 8.01 12.13
CA LEU A 90 -6.68 8.15 11.60
C LEU A 90 -7.58 6.95 11.90
N LEU A 91 -7.04 5.81 12.34
CA LEU A 91 -7.77 4.56 12.49
C LEU A 91 -8.33 4.38 13.91
N GLN A 92 -9.18 5.31 14.34
CA GLN A 92 -9.81 5.21 15.67
C GLN A 92 -10.60 3.91 15.82
N GLY A 93 -10.41 3.21 16.96
CA GLY A 93 -11.10 1.97 17.28
C GLY A 93 -10.51 0.70 16.67
N VAL A 94 -9.51 0.79 15.78
CA VAL A 94 -8.81 -0.37 15.23
C VAL A 94 -7.68 -0.80 16.17
N ARG A 95 -7.81 -1.98 16.77
CA ARG A 95 -6.84 -2.53 17.74
C ARG A 95 -5.83 -3.47 17.08
N GLU A 96 -6.18 -4.04 15.94
CA GLU A 96 -5.35 -4.99 15.22
C GLU A 96 -4.14 -4.31 14.58
N TYR A 97 -3.04 -5.05 14.45
CA TYR A 97 -1.80 -4.55 13.87
C TYR A 97 -1.89 -4.45 12.35
N VAL A 98 -2.64 -3.47 11.83
CA VAL A 98 -2.73 -3.20 10.39
C VAL A 98 -1.61 -2.27 9.91
N TYR A 99 -1.29 -2.34 8.63
CA TYR A 99 -0.30 -1.49 7.96
C TYR A 99 -0.73 -1.15 6.53
N PRO A 100 -0.25 -0.04 5.96
CA PRO A 100 -0.63 0.38 4.62
C PRO A 100 -0.09 -0.57 3.54
N VAL A 101 -0.93 -0.89 2.56
CA VAL A 101 -0.60 -1.66 1.36
C VAL A 101 -0.11 -0.72 0.27
N GLY A 102 1.20 -0.61 0.15
CA GLY A 102 1.82 0.45 -0.64
C GLY A 102 1.78 1.80 0.07
N ARG A 103 2.05 2.86 -0.68
CA ARG A 103 2.15 4.21 -0.11
C ARG A 103 1.46 5.23 -0.98
N LEU A 104 1.02 6.30 -0.35
CA LEU A 104 0.80 7.63 -0.92
C LEU A 104 1.81 8.57 -0.27
N ASP A 105 2.33 9.50 -1.03
CA ASP A 105 3.26 10.52 -0.52
C ASP A 105 2.55 11.41 0.52
N TYR A 106 3.33 12.15 1.28
CA TYR A 106 2.85 13.06 2.33
C TYR A 106 1.82 14.07 1.81
N ASP A 107 2.10 14.61 0.62
CA ASP A 107 1.31 15.61 -0.11
C ASP A 107 0.27 15.01 -1.08
N THR A 108 0.05 13.70 -1.02
CA THR A 108 -0.91 12.98 -1.89
C THR A 108 -2.09 12.48 -1.07
N GLU A 109 -3.29 12.67 -1.61
CA GLU A 109 -4.56 12.28 -1.00
C GLU A 109 -5.15 11.02 -1.62
N GLY A 110 -6.23 10.52 -1.01
CA GLY A 110 -7.13 9.52 -1.60
C GLY A 110 -7.01 8.12 -1.04
N LEU A 111 -7.53 7.16 -1.77
CA LEU A 111 -7.75 5.81 -1.29
C LEU A 111 -6.44 5.09 -0.96
N LEU A 112 -6.34 4.56 0.24
CA LEU A 112 -5.25 3.73 0.74
C LEU A 112 -5.82 2.49 1.43
N LEU A 113 -5.36 1.32 1.03
CA LEU A 113 -5.72 0.07 1.69
C LEU A 113 -4.77 -0.18 2.86
N LEU A 114 -5.32 -0.59 4.01
CA LEU A 114 -4.54 -1.09 5.15
C LEU A 114 -5.04 -2.49 5.52
N THR A 115 -4.12 -3.36 5.92
CA THR A 115 -4.45 -4.73 6.33
C THR A 115 -3.36 -5.32 7.21
N ASN A 116 -3.66 -6.42 7.92
CA ASN A 116 -2.70 -7.32 8.55
C ASN A 116 -2.51 -8.63 7.75
N ASP A 117 -3.20 -8.79 6.60
CA ASP A 117 -2.99 -9.90 5.65
C ASP A 117 -1.76 -9.63 4.78
N GLY A 118 -0.60 -10.12 5.24
CA GLY A 118 0.68 -9.90 4.57
C GLY A 118 0.79 -10.55 3.20
N ASP A 119 0.09 -11.64 2.99
CA ASP A 119 0.15 -12.36 1.71
C ASP A 119 -0.66 -11.61 0.64
N LEU A 120 -1.81 -11.06 1.00
CA LEU A 120 -2.57 -10.17 0.11
C LEU A 120 -1.80 -8.86 -0.14
N ALA A 121 -1.24 -8.24 0.89
CA ALA A 121 -0.47 -7.00 0.77
C ALA A 121 0.74 -7.17 -0.17
N ALA A 122 1.49 -8.26 -0.04
CA ALA A 122 2.62 -8.58 -0.91
C ALA A 122 2.18 -8.73 -2.37
N ARG A 123 1.07 -9.43 -2.63
CA ARG A 123 0.53 -9.60 -4.00
C ARG A 123 0.07 -8.27 -4.60
N LEU A 124 -0.66 -7.45 -3.86
CA LEU A 124 -1.18 -6.17 -4.34
C LEU A 124 -0.08 -5.14 -4.66
N THR A 125 1.07 -5.25 -4.01
CA THR A 125 2.20 -4.33 -4.19
C THR A 125 3.24 -4.84 -5.19
N HIS A 126 3.26 -6.13 -5.50
CA HIS A 126 4.26 -6.70 -6.39
C HIS A 126 4.02 -6.28 -7.85
N PRO A 127 5.02 -5.76 -8.57
CA PRO A 127 4.89 -5.24 -9.93
C PRO A 127 4.31 -6.24 -10.93
N ARG A 128 4.61 -7.54 -10.79
CA ARG A 128 4.11 -8.60 -11.69
C ARG A 128 2.58 -8.69 -11.76
N HIS A 129 1.86 -8.27 -10.70
CA HIS A 129 0.40 -8.32 -10.68
C HIS A 129 -0.24 -7.11 -11.35
N GLY A 130 0.52 -6.02 -11.57
CA GLY A 130 0.08 -4.83 -12.30
C GLY A 130 -1.27 -4.31 -11.84
N VAL A 131 -1.49 -4.25 -10.52
CA VAL A 131 -2.75 -3.73 -9.95
C VAL A 131 -2.89 -2.26 -10.34
N GLU A 132 -3.96 -1.96 -11.05
CA GLU A 132 -4.23 -0.61 -11.53
C GLU A 132 -4.46 0.36 -10.37
N ARG A 133 -3.90 1.56 -10.51
CA ARG A 133 -4.15 2.68 -9.62
C ARG A 133 -4.51 3.89 -10.45
N THR A 134 -5.70 4.44 -10.20
CA THR A 134 -6.19 5.62 -10.92
C THR A 134 -6.08 6.84 -10.03
N TYR A 135 -5.55 7.89 -10.61
CA TYR A 135 -5.33 9.18 -9.96
C TYR A 135 -6.05 10.29 -10.70
N GLU A 136 -6.51 11.28 -9.97
CA GLU A 136 -6.83 12.61 -10.47
C GLU A 136 -5.70 13.55 -10.07
N ALA A 137 -5.09 14.19 -11.08
CA ALA A 137 -3.99 15.11 -10.91
C ALA A 137 -4.41 16.49 -11.46
N ARG A 138 -4.45 17.49 -10.59
CA ARG A 138 -4.51 18.88 -11.05
C ARG A 138 -3.09 19.32 -11.41
N VAL A 139 -2.89 19.77 -12.62
CA VAL A 139 -1.57 20.12 -13.17
C VAL A 139 -1.55 21.60 -13.60
N ALA A 140 -0.37 22.18 -13.56
CA ALA A 140 -0.17 23.54 -14.06
C ALA A 140 -0.35 23.61 -15.58
N GLY A 141 -1.16 24.54 -16.07
CA GLY A 141 -1.50 24.64 -17.48
C GLY A 141 -2.40 23.51 -17.98
N ILE A 142 -2.80 23.59 -19.24
CA ILE A 142 -3.64 22.59 -19.90
C ILE A 142 -2.76 21.78 -20.86
N PRO A 143 -2.52 20.47 -20.59
CA PRO A 143 -1.72 19.63 -21.48
C PRO A 143 -2.35 19.51 -22.87
N ASP A 144 -1.54 19.70 -23.89
CA ASP A 144 -1.91 19.51 -25.30
C ASP A 144 -1.97 18.03 -25.70
N ALA A 145 -2.38 17.76 -26.90
CA ALA A 145 -2.48 16.39 -27.43
C ALA A 145 -1.12 15.66 -27.43
N ALA A 146 -0.03 16.38 -27.69
CA ALA A 146 1.32 15.82 -27.74
C ALA A 146 1.80 15.42 -26.33
N ALA A 147 1.58 16.26 -25.31
CA ALA A 147 1.88 15.95 -23.92
C ALA A 147 1.06 14.74 -23.43
N LEU A 148 -0.25 14.67 -23.75
CA LEU A 148 -1.11 13.54 -23.40
C LEU A 148 -0.63 12.25 -24.03
N GLU A 149 -0.23 12.30 -25.30
CA GLU A 149 0.25 11.10 -26.00
C GLU A 149 1.60 10.61 -25.45
N ARG A 150 2.50 11.52 -25.08
CA ARG A 150 3.75 11.17 -24.39
C ARG A 150 3.46 10.47 -23.05
N LEU A 151 2.52 10.98 -22.25
CA LEU A 151 2.11 10.36 -20.99
C LEU A 151 1.53 8.94 -21.23
N ARG A 152 0.71 8.74 -22.27
CA ARG A 152 0.13 7.43 -22.62
C ARG A 152 1.19 6.40 -23.02
N LYS A 153 2.14 6.81 -23.85
CA LYS A 153 3.25 5.95 -24.31
C LYS A 153 4.29 5.67 -23.22
N GLY A 154 4.25 6.41 -22.13
CA GLY A 154 5.19 6.35 -21.04
C GLY A 154 6.36 7.32 -21.18
N ILE A 155 6.93 7.69 -20.04
CA ILE A 155 7.98 8.70 -19.89
C ILE A 155 9.27 8.03 -19.42
N PRO A 156 10.46 8.42 -19.95
CA PRO A 156 11.74 8.00 -19.38
C PRO A 156 11.90 8.57 -17.96
N LEU A 157 12.04 7.70 -16.97
CA LEU A 157 12.34 8.05 -15.57
C LEU A 157 13.45 7.13 -15.07
N ASP A 158 14.53 7.69 -14.55
CA ASP A 158 15.69 6.93 -14.03
C ASP A 158 16.25 5.93 -15.07
N GLY A 159 16.45 6.37 -16.31
CA GLY A 159 16.98 5.58 -17.40
C GLY A 159 16.03 4.51 -17.97
N ARG A 160 14.81 4.36 -17.43
CA ARG A 160 13.84 3.36 -17.88
C ARG A 160 12.49 4.01 -18.16
N ARG A 161 11.90 3.70 -19.31
CA ARG A 161 10.56 4.16 -19.66
C ARG A 161 9.52 3.57 -18.69
N THR A 162 8.54 4.40 -18.30
CA THR A 162 7.37 3.92 -17.54
C THR A 162 6.51 3.01 -18.43
N LEU A 163 5.72 2.14 -17.78
CA LEU A 163 4.70 1.39 -18.53
C LEU A 163 3.68 2.36 -19.14
N PRO A 164 3.03 1.97 -20.28
CA PRO A 164 1.92 2.72 -20.84
C PRO A 164 0.84 2.99 -19.81
N ALA A 165 0.25 4.17 -19.84
CA ALA A 165 -0.81 4.61 -18.93
C ALA A 165 -2.08 4.97 -19.71
N ASP A 166 -3.28 4.77 -19.09
CA ASP A 166 -4.48 5.40 -19.59
C ASP A 166 -4.53 6.84 -19.05
N VAL A 167 -4.57 7.82 -19.96
CA VAL A 167 -4.53 9.24 -19.60
C VAL A 167 -5.63 9.99 -20.34
N ARG A 168 -6.45 10.69 -19.57
CA ARG A 168 -7.56 11.52 -20.08
C ARG A 168 -7.49 12.90 -19.44
N LEU A 169 -7.64 13.92 -20.27
CA LEU A 169 -7.93 15.27 -19.81
C LEU A 169 -9.42 15.33 -19.45
N LEU A 170 -9.73 15.66 -18.22
CA LEU A 170 -11.11 15.91 -17.78
C LEU A 170 -11.48 17.36 -18.13
N SER A 171 -12.69 17.57 -18.64
CA SER A 171 -13.19 18.88 -19.10
C SER A 171 -13.13 19.99 -18.05
N PRO A 172 -13.20 21.27 -18.47
CA PRO A 172 -12.28 22.31 -18.00
C PRO A 172 -12.45 22.60 -16.53
N VAL A 173 -11.34 22.71 -15.88
CA VAL A 173 -11.26 23.32 -14.55
C VAL A 173 -11.32 24.83 -14.73
N ARG A 174 -12.06 25.52 -13.86
CA ARG A 174 -12.03 26.97 -13.78
C ARG A 174 -10.59 27.44 -13.56
N GLY A 175 -10.04 28.24 -14.48
CA GLY A 175 -8.69 28.79 -14.44
C GLY A 175 -7.73 28.10 -15.43
N HIS A 176 -6.42 28.35 -15.26
CA HIS A 176 -5.35 27.93 -16.16
C HIS A 176 -4.79 26.52 -15.88
N ASP A 177 -5.39 25.73 -15.00
CA ASP A 177 -4.92 24.40 -14.64
C ASP A 177 -5.75 23.31 -15.32
N GLY A 178 -5.11 22.24 -15.78
CA GLY A 178 -5.77 21.04 -16.28
C GLY A 178 -6.00 20.01 -15.17
N VAL A 179 -7.04 19.17 -15.32
CA VAL A 179 -7.21 17.97 -14.50
C VAL A 179 -7.05 16.74 -15.37
N LEU A 180 -6.08 15.93 -15.04
CA LEU A 180 -5.81 14.65 -15.68
C LEU A 180 -6.33 13.50 -14.82
N ARG A 181 -6.98 12.51 -15.46
CA ARG A 181 -7.18 11.19 -14.88
C ARG A 181 -6.15 10.24 -15.46
N LEU A 182 -5.31 9.66 -14.61
CA LEU A 182 -4.24 8.75 -15.01
C LEU A 182 -4.43 7.41 -14.33
N THR A 183 -4.41 6.32 -15.13
CA THR A 183 -4.36 4.95 -14.61
C THR A 183 -3.02 4.32 -14.93
N ILE A 184 -2.28 3.92 -13.89
CA ILE A 184 -0.97 3.30 -13.99
C ILE A 184 -0.99 1.88 -13.39
N ARG A 185 -0.08 0.99 -13.86
CA ARG A 185 0.04 -0.42 -13.42
C ARG A 185 1.33 -0.71 -12.66
N GLU A 186 2.13 0.29 -12.42
CA GLU A 186 3.37 0.24 -11.63
C GLU A 186 3.36 1.34 -10.56
N GLY A 187 4.36 1.37 -9.68
CA GLY A 187 4.41 2.35 -8.58
C GLY A 187 5.84 2.76 -8.27
N ARG A 188 6.48 3.52 -9.18
CA ARG A 188 7.79 4.11 -8.91
C ARG A 188 7.65 5.30 -7.95
N ASN A 189 8.74 5.70 -7.34
CA ASN A 189 8.74 6.86 -6.45
C ASN A 189 8.20 8.09 -7.18
N ARG A 190 7.17 8.73 -6.61
CA ARG A 190 6.48 9.94 -7.10
C ARG A 190 6.14 9.90 -8.60
N GLN A 191 5.80 8.70 -9.13
CA GLN A 191 5.73 8.44 -10.57
C GLN A 191 4.81 9.43 -11.30
N VAL A 192 3.55 9.60 -10.86
CA VAL A 192 2.60 10.48 -11.55
C VAL A 192 3.10 11.92 -11.57
N ARG A 193 3.65 12.42 -10.47
CA ARG A 193 4.21 13.79 -10.40
C ARG A 193 5.36 13.97 -11.38
N ARG A 194 6.30 13.02 -11.40
CA ARG A 194 7.46 13.05 -12.31
C ARG A 194 7.07 12.89 -13.77
N MET A 195 6.05 12.07 -14.07
CA MET A 195 5.53 11.93 -15.44
C MET A 195 4.95 13.24 -15.94
N CYS A 196 4.12 13.91 -15.14
CA CYS A 196 3.51 15.18 -15.50
C CYS A 196 4.55 16.31 -15.63
N GLU A 197 5.53 16.36 -14.73
CA GLU A 197 6.64 17.31 -14.76
C GLU A 197 7.49 17.15 -16.04
N ALA A 198 7.76 15.93 -16.46
CA ALA A 198 8.54 15.62 -17.68
C ALA A 198 7.85 16.05 -18.98
N VAL A 199 6.57 16.36 -18.95
CA VAL A 199 5.83 16.95 -20.09
C VAL A 199 5.54 18.43 -19.92
N GLY A 200 6.10 19.09 -18.89
CA GLY A 200 5.96 20.51 -18.65
C GLY A 200 4.73 20.92 -17.82
N HIS A 201 4.02 19.97 -17.23
CA HIS A 201 2.80 20.21 -16.46
C HIS A 201 2.92 19.67 -15.02
N PRO A 202 3.67 20.34 -14.12
CA PRO A 202 3.87 19.87 -12.76
C PRO A 202 2.55 19.77 -11.99
N VAL A 203 2.45 18.69 -11.17
CA VAL A 203 1.25 18.38 -10.38
C VAL A 203 1.14 19.34 -9.18
N ARG A 204 0.02 20.04 -9.07
CA ARG A 204 -0.36 20.85 -7.92
C ARG A 204 -1.02 20.03 -6.83
N THR A 205 -2.05 19.24 -7.19
CA THR A 205 -2.71 18.32 -6.26
C THR A 205 -2.84 16.93 -6.89
N LEU A 206 -2.72 15.89 -6.08
CA LEU A 206 -2.79 14.51 -6.52
C LEU A 206 -3.68 13.70 -5.58
N ARG A 207 -4.68 13.03 -6.15
CA ARG A 207 -5.60 12.19 -5.40
C ARG A 207 -5.74 10.83 -6.04
N ARG A 208 -5.54 9.75 -5.29
CA ARG A 208 -5.82 8.39 -5.77
C ARG A 208 -7.30 8.07 -5.57
N ILE A 209 -8.01 7.84 -6.67
CA ILE A 209 -9.47 7.62 -6.66
C ILE A 209 -9.83 6.14 -6.80
N ARG A 210 -8.89 5.27 -7.27
CA ARG A 210 -9.16 3.83 -7.43
C ARG A 210 -7.91 2.98 -7.17
N ILE A 211 -8.12 1.78 -6.61
CA ILE A 211 -7.11 0.73 -6.41
C ILE A 211 -7.70 -0.59 -6.91
N GLY A 212 -7.28 -1.07 -8.07
CA GLY A 212 -7.91 -2.24 -8.70
C GLY A 212 -9.41 -2.08 -8.83
N PRO A 213 -10.23 -2.95 -8.21
CA PRO A 213 -11.70 -2.83 -8.23
C PRO A 213 -12.25 -1.84 -7.20
N LEU A 214 -11.43 -1.36 -6.26
CA LEU A 214 -11.89 -0.52 -5.17
C LEU A 214 -12.02 0.95 -5.61
N GLU A 215 -13.21 1.50 -5.53
CA GLU A 215 -13.54 2.91 -5.72
C GLU A 215 -14.59 3.31 -4.67
N ASP A 216 -14.43 4.46 -4.05
CA ASP A 216 -15.42 4.99 -3.13
C ASP A 216 -15.43 6.53 -3.18
N ARG A 217 -16.47 7.09 -3.78
CA ARG A 217 -16.66 8.54 -3.90
C ARG A 217 -17.36 9.15 -2.68
N ARG A 218 -17.98 8.31 -1.82
CA ARG A 218 -18.73 8.75 -0.64
C ARG A 218 -17.85 8.82 0.60
N LEU A 219 -16.74 8.06 0.63
CA LEU A 219 -15.81 8.06 1.75
C LEU A 219 -15.13 9.43 1.85
N LYS A 220 -15.45 10.19 2.89
CA LYS A 220 -14.90 11.53 3.12
C LYS A 220 -13.40 11.46 3.44
N THR A 221 -12.67 12.52 3.13
CA THR A 221 -11.24 12.66 3.46
C THR A 221 -11.01 12.51 4.97
N GLY A 222 -10.01 11.71 5.35
CA GLY A 222 -9.73 11.35 6.75
C GLY A 222 -10.56 10.19 7.30
N GLN A 223 -11.63 9.79 6.62
CA GLN A 223 -12.47 8.67 7.04
C GLN A 223 -11.99 7.34 6.48
N TRP A 224 -12.35 6.27 7.17
CA TRP A 224 -12.08 4.91 6.77
C TRP A 224 -13.32 4.02 6.98
N ARG A 225 -13.35 2.90 6.27
CA ARG A 225 -14.31 1.81 6.48
C ARG A 225 -13.66 0.46 6.21
N GLU A 226 -14.31 -0.60 6.64
CA GLU A 226 -13.93 -1.94 6.21
C GLU A 226 -14.35 -2.20 4.76
N LEU A 227 -13.62 -3.10 4.10
CA LEU A 227 -14.06 -3.63 2.81
C LEU A 227 -15.26 -4.55 3.01
N SER A 228 -16.21 -4.50 2.09
CA SER A 228 -17.25 -5.51 2.02
C SER A 228 -16.68 -6.87 1.59
N ALA A 229 -17.41 -7.95 1.87
CA ALA A 229 -17.03 -9.29 1.43
C ALA A 229 -16.90 -9.39 -0.10
N GLU A 230 -17.70 -8.64 -0.84
CA GLU A 230 -17.67 -8.56 -2.30
C GLU A 230 -16.41 -7.84 -2.80
N GLU A 231 -16.10 -6.67 -2.25
CA GLU A 231 -14.88 -5.91 -2.56
C GLU A 231 -13.64 -6.74 -2.28
N LEU A 232 -13.61 -7.45 -1.15
CA LEU A 232 -12.49 -8.32 -0.80
C LEU A 232 -12.35 -9.49 -1.77
N ARG A 233 -13.46 -10.12 -2.20
CA ARG A 233 -13.45 -11.18 -3.22
C ARG A 233 -12.92 -10.65 -4.55
N ALA A 234 -13.42 -9.52 -5.02
CA ALA A 234 -12.99 -8.88 -6.26
C ALA A 234 -11.49 -8.51 -6.21
N LEU A 235 -11.02 -7.97 -5.10
CA LEU A 235 -9.62 -7.63 -4.90
C LEU A 235 -8.71 -8.87 -4.92
N LYS A 236 -9.10 -9.95 -4.25
CA LYS A 236 -8.37 -11.23 -4.25
C LYS A 236 -8.36 -11.90 -5.62
N ALA A 237 -9.46 -11.84 -6.36
CA ALA A 237 -9.57 -12.38 -7.72
C ALA A 237 -8.58 -11.67 -8.67
N ARG A 238 -8.44 -10.34 -8.55
CA ARG A 238 -7.52 -9.55 -9.39
C ARG A 238 -6.06 -10.01 -9.30
N VAL A 239 -5.61 -10.47 -8.14
CA VAL A 239 -4.23 -10.95 -7.95
C VAL A 239 -4.06 -12.46 -8.17
N LYS A 240 -5.16 -13.26 -8.15
CA LYS A 240 -5.13 -14.69 -8.47
C LYS A 240 -5.02 -14.94 -9.98
N PHE A 241 -5.75 -14.17 -10.80
CA PHE A 241 -5.88 -14.39 -12.23
C PHE A 241 -4.55 -14.31 -13.01
N LYS A 242 -3.55 -13.56 -12.51
CA LYS A 242 -2.23 -13.45 -13.17
C LYS A 242 -1.26 -14.61 -12.86
N LEU A 243 -1.61 -15.54 -11.97
CA LEU A 243 -0.76 -16.70 -11.69
C LEU A 243 -0.96 -17.85 -12.70
N GLN A 244 -2.05 -17.86 -13.49
CA GLN A 244 -2.36 -18.91 -14.47
C GLN A 244 -1.89 -18.60 -15.90
N GLY A 245 -1.38 -17.38 -16.15
CA GLY A 245 -0.99 -16.94 -17.50
C GLY A 245 0.50 -16.68 -17.73
N ALA A 246 1.39 -17.06 -16.80
CA ALA A 246 2.83 -16.99 -16.96
C ALA A 246 3.41 -18.42 -17.06
N LYS A 247 3.27 -19.00 -18.23
CA LYS A 247 4.16 -20.04 -18.74
C LYS A 247 5.17 -19.38 -19.67
#